data_4f4fb3d0958d709f08c68f2fd7520d7d
#
_entry.id   4f4fb3d0958d709f08c68f2fd7520d7d
#
_cell.length_a   1.000
_cell.length_b   1.000
_cell.length_c   1.000
_cell.angle_alpha   90.00
_cell.angle_beta   90.00
_cell.angle_gamma   90.00
#
_symmetry.space_group_name_H-M   'P 1'
#
loop_
_entity.id
_entity.type
_entity.pdbx_description
1 polymer ?
#
loop_
_entity_poly.entity_id
_entity_poly.type
_entity_poly.pdbx_seq_one_letter_code
_entity_poly.pdbx_strand_id
1 'polypeptide(L)' 'MENFRAGETVRFIGCDKDQIAWGNNTDPTGILIVGDKYYVEKVEVRSQHTKLTLRGVSGRFNSVCFENV' A
#
# COMPACT_ATOMS: atom_id res chain seq x y z
N MET A 1 -7.62 -10.06 -8.36
CA MET A 1 -8.36 -9.42 -7.26
C MET A 1 -7.48 -9.31 -6.05
N GLU A 2 -7.40 -8.13 -5.50
CA GLU A 2 -6.59 -7.90 -4.31
C GLU A 2 -7.25 -8.48 -3.09
N ASN A 3 -6.44 -9.10 -2.26
CA ASN A 3 -6.95 -9.81 -1.08
C ASN A 3 -6.01 -9.59 0.10
N PHE A 4 -5.85 -8.31 0.46
CA PHE A 4 -4.97 -7.94 1.56
C PHE A 4 -5.73 -7.97 2.87
N ARG A 5 -5.04 -8.40 3.93
CA ARG A 5 -5.57 -8.45 5.29
C ARG A 5 -4.57 -7.87 6.27
N ALA A 6 -5.07 -7.29 7.35
CA ALA A 6 -4.21 -6.85 8.44
C ALA A 6 -3.42 -8.04 8.98
N GLY A 7 -2.14 -7.81 9.26
CA GLY A 7 -1.23 -8.84 9.75
C GLY A 7 -0.45 -9.57 8.67
N GLU A 8 -0.81 -9.37 7.41
CA GLU A 8 -0.10 -10.00 6.30
C GLU A 8 1.17 -9.25 5.94
N THR A 9 2.11 -9.95 5.33
CA THR A 9 3.31 -9.36 4.76
C THR A 9 3.05 -9.11 3.27
N VAL A 10 3.44 -7.92 2.81
CA VAL A 10 3.34 -7.53 1.41
C VAL A 10 4.69 -7.01 0.94
N ARG A 11 4.90 -7.04 -0.39
CA ARG A 11 6.09 -6.44 -1.00
C ARG A 11 5.68 -5.19 -1.76
N PHE A 12 6.43 -4.12 -1.57
CA PHE A 12 6.21 -2.89 -2.34
C PHE A 12 6.77 -3.07 -3.74
N ILE A 13 5.93 -2.90 -4.76
CA ILE A 13 6.32 -3.10 -6.17
C ILE A 13 6.43 -1.79 -6.93
N GLY A 14 6.24 -0.68 -6.27
CA GLY A 14 6.32 0.65 -6.88
C GLY A 14 4.94 1.24 -7.11
N CYS A 15 4.93 2.56 -7.23
CA CYS A 15 3.69 3.32 -7.39
C CYS A 15 3.94 4.43 -8.40
N ASP A 16 3.10 4.55 -9.42
CA ASP A 16 3.21 5.68 -10.34
C ASP A 16 2.36 6.87 -9.84
N LYS A 17 2.48 8.00 -10.52
CA LYS A 17 1.79 9.23 -10.10
C LYS A 17 0.28 9.08 -10.11
N ASP A 18 -0.27 8.36 -11.09
CA ASP A 18 -1.71 8.16 -11.18
C ASP A 18 -2.22 7.30 -10.05
N GLN A 19 -1.46 6.27 -9.68
CA GLN A 19 -1.82 5.39 -8.58
C GLN A 19 -1.77 6.13 -7.25
N ILE A 20 -0.83 7.04 -7.07
CA ILE A 20 -0.74 7.87 -5.86
C ILE A 20 -1.93 8.83 -5.78
N ALA A 21 -2.25 9.49 -6.88
CA ALA A 21 -3.32 10.48 -6.93
C ALA A 21 -4.71 9.85 -6.79
N TRP A 22 -4.88 8.61 -7.17
CA TRP A 22 -6.15 7.91 -7.10
C TRP A 22 -6.58 7.70 -5.65
N GLY A 23 -7.51 8.51 -5.18
CA GLY A 23 -8.00 8.42 -3.82
C GLY A 23 -7.13 9.14 -2.78
N ASN A 24 -6.22 10.01 -3.21
CA ASN A 24 -5.38 10.81 -2.31
C ASN A 24 -4.51 9.95 -1.39
N ASN A 25 -3.74 9.06 -1.98
CA ASN A 25 -2.81 8.24 -1.23
C ASN A 25 -1.55 9.01 -0.85
N THR A 26 -0.87 8.53 0.19
CA THR A 26 0.46 9.03 0.53
C THR A 26 1.45 8.64 -0.56
N ASP A 27 2.29 9.59 -0.95
CA ASP A 27 3.36 9.31 -1.91
C ASP A 27 4.44 8.47 -1.22
N PRO A 28 4.71 7.24 -1.70
CA PRO A 28 5.70 6.38 -1.05
C PRO A 28 7.14 6.74 -1.38
N THR A 29 7.37 7.68 -2.28
CA THR A 29 8.72 8.07 -2.68
C THR A 29 9.53 8.54 -1.48
N GLY A 30 10.68 7.93 -1.25
CA GLY A 30 11.53 8.26 -0.10
C GLY A 30 11.08 7.64 1.21
N ILE A 31 9.94 6.93 1.22
CA ILE A 31 9.42 6.27 2.42
C ILE A 31 9.55 4.76 2.27
N LEU A 32 9.12 4.22 1.13
CA LEU A 32 9.14 2.78 0.86
C LEU A 32 10.19 2.46 -0.20
N ILE A 33 10.74 1.26 -0.11
CA ILE A 33 11.77 0.77 -1.04
C ILE A 33 11.17 -0.34 -1.88
N VAL A 34 11.26 -0.21 -3.19
CA VAL A 34 10.77 -1.23 -4.13
C VAL A 34 11.49 -2.55 -3.86
N GLY A 35 10.72 -3.61 -3.72
CA GLY A 35 11.24 -4.94 -3.42
C GLY A 35 11.29 -5.29 -1.95
N ASP A 36 11.17 -4.31 -1.06
CA ASP A 36 11.16 -4.57 0.38
C ASP A 36 9.79 -5.04 0.84
N LYS A 37 9.80 -5.77 1.95
CA LYS A 37 8.59 -6.31 2.57
C LYS A 37 8.14 -5.41 3.70
N TYR A 38 6.82 -5.33 3.85
CA TYR A 38 6.18 -4.53 4.90
C TYR A 38 5.02 -5.31 5.50
N TYR A 39 4.69 -5.02 6.76
CA TYR A 39 3.52 -5.61 7.42
C TYR A 39 2.32 -4.70 7.28
N VAL A 40 1.19 -5.28 6.88
CA VAL A 40 -0.08 -4.56 6.80
C VAL A 40 -0.66 -4.43 8.20
N GLU A 41 -0.84 -3.20 8.64
CA GLU A 41 -1.46 -2.93 9.93
C GLU A 41 -2.97 -2.76 9.80
N LYS A 42 -3.42 -2.10 8.73
CA LYS A 42 -4.83 -1.82 8.51
C LYS A 42 -5.14 -1.82 7.02
N VAL A 43 -6.32 -2.29 6.68
CA VAL A 43 -6.83 -2.28 5.30
C VAL A 43 -8.09 -1.44 5.29
N GLU A 44 -8.14 -0.43 4.40
CA GLU A 44 -9.32 0.40 4.21
C GLU A 44 -9.87 0.15 2.81
N VAL A 45 -10.97 -0.57 2.73
CA VAL A 45 -11.62 -0.85 1.45
C VAL A 45 -12.57 0.31 1.12
N ARG A 46 -12.35 0.92 -0.03
CA ARG A 46 -13.21 1.98 -0.56
C ARG A 46 -13.95 1.45 -1.78
N SER A 47 -14.89 2.24 -2.29
CA SER A 47 -15.71 1.79 -3.42
C SER A 47 -14.92 1.52 -4.69
N GLN A 48 -13.80 2.24 -4.92
CA GLN A 48 -13.02 2.13 -6.14
C GLN A 48 -11.55 1.85 -5.90
N HIS A 49 -11.12 1.79 -4.64
CA HIS A 49 -9.72 1.53 -4.30
C HIS A 49 -9.61 1.02 -2.89
N THR A 50 -8.46 0.44 -2.58
CA THR A 50 -8.13 -0.05 -1.24
C THR A 50 -6.84 0.61 -0.80
N LYS A 51 -6.80 1.07 0.45
CA LYS A 51 -5.61 1.68 1.04
C LYS A 51 -5.05 0.77 2.11
N LEU A 52 -3.74 0.72 2.18
CA LEU A 52 -3.02 -0.05 3.20
C LEU A 52 -2.29 0.90 4.13
N THR A 53 -2.40 0.63 5.43
CA THR A 53 -1.55 1.24 6.45
C THR A 53 -0.53 0.19 6.85
N LEU A 54 0.74 0.58 6.88
CA LEU A 54 1.84 -0.34 7.15
C LEU A 54 2.38 -0.09 8.56
N ARG A 55 2.79 -1.18 9.22
CA ARG A 55 3.33 -1.12 10.57
C ARG A 55 4.62 -0.29 10.57
N GLY A 56 4.67 0.69 11.48
CA GLY A 56 5.85 1.53 11.64
C GLY A 56 6.05 2.57 10.56
N VAL A 57 5.12 2.71 9.63
CA VAL A 57 5.20 3.67 8.53
C VAL A 57 3.98 4.57 8.55
N SER A 58 4.21 5.87 8.57
CA SER A 58 3.11 6.84 8.51
C SER A 58 2.55 6.92 7.10
N GLY A 59 1.23 7.04 7.02
CA GLY A 59 0.55 7.25 5.74
C GLY A 59 -0.32 6.08 5.32
N ARG A 60 -1.05 6.30 4.25
CA ARG A 60 -1.94 5.30 3.66
C ARG A 60 -1.60 5.18 2.19
N PHE A 61 -1.36 3.96 1.75
CA PHE A 61 -0.82 3.69 0.41
C PHE A 61 -1.82 2.89 -0.41
N ASN A 62 -1.83 3.14 -1.73
CA ASN A 62 -2.70 2.42 -2.63
C ASN A 62 -2.27 0.95 -2.71
N SER A 63 -3.21 0.05 -2.49
CA SER A 63 -2.93 -1.39 -2.46
C SER A 63 -2.38 -1.94 -3.78
N VAL A 64 -2.67 -1.29 -4.91
CA VAL A 64 -2.15 -1.73 -6.21
C VAL A 64 -0.62 -1.63 -6.30
N CYS A 65 0.01 -0.90 -5.38
CA CYS A 65 1.47 -0.76 -5.32
C CYS A 65 2.15 -1.89 -4.56
N PHE A 66 1.40 -2.90 -4.16
CA PHE A 66 1.88 -4.02 -3.36
C PHE A 66 1.44 -5.35 -3.94
N GLU A 67 2.21 -6.38 -3.63
CA GLU A 67 1.83 -7.76 -3.93
C GLU A 67 1.93 -8.60 -2.68
N ASN A 68 1.16 -9.68 -2.62
CA ASN A 68 1.26 -10.65 -1.53
C ASN A 68 2.58 -11.41 -1.63
N VAL A 69 3.15 -11.67 -0.47
CA VAL A 69 4.39 -12.44 -0.39
C VAL A 69 4.10 -13.90 -0.12
#